data_371c8118f40e9cf808a66bfa921cfc13
#
_entry.id   371c8118f40e9cf808a66bfa921cfc13
#
_cell.length_a   1.000
_cell.length_b   1.000
_cell.length_c   1.000
_cell.angle_alpha   90.00
_cell.angle_beta   90.00
_cell.angle_gamma   90.00
#
_symmetry.space_group_name_H-M   'P 1'
#
loop_
_entity.id
_entity.type
_entity.pdbx_description
1 polymer ?
#
loop_
_entity_poly.entity_id
_entity_poly.type
_entity_poly.pdbx_seq_one_letter_code
_entity_poly.pdbx_strand_id
1 'polypeptide(L)'
;KSVPAYRDIKPRNASQRMLMHALNAPVDEIPLVIAKGPAGTGKTMLAIACGLAHTYNKLSRSSSKYEDNDYDQILITRSNTISDNDLGFLPGDLEEKMSPLVAPFMDNMQTIFAGKEHDLATAKQQIDFVMERGFVRIEAVGYLRGRSISRSYLIVDEAQNLTVN
;
A
#
# COMPACT_ATOMS: atom_id res chain seq x y z
N LYS A 1 -16.25 1.00 18.21
CA LYS A 1 -15.70 2.18 17.50
C LYS A 1 -15.38 1.76 16.06
N SER A 2 -15.65 2.61 15.05
CA SER A 2 -15.27 2.34 13.66
C SER A 2 -13.73 2.41 13.53
N VAL A 3 -13.16 1.42 12.86
CA VAL A 3 -11.72 1.39 12.60
C VAL A 3 -11.40 2.41 11.50
N PRO A 4 -10.43 3.31 11.67
CA PRO A 4 -10.05 4.26 10.64
C PRO A 4 -9.57 3.54 9.37
N ALA A 5 -10.05 3.99 8.24
CA ALA A 5 -9.52 3.64 6.94
C ALA A 5 -9.82 4.78 5.98
N TYR A 6 -9.12 4.80 4.85
CA TYR A 6 -9.34 5.85 3.87
C TYR A 6 -10.73 5.76 3.26
N ARG A 7 -11.48 6.86 3.29
CA ARG A 7 -12.85 6.98 2.77
C ARG A 7 -13.82 5.94 3.37
N ASP A 8 -14.64 5.35 2.52
CA ASP A 8 -15.72 4.43 2.86
C ASP A 8 -15.31 2.95 2.91
N ILE A 9 -14.01 2.65 2.91
CA ILE A 9 -13.54 1.28 3.02
C ILE A 9 -13.88 0.74 4.40
N LYS A 10 -14.71 -0.30 4.43
CA LYS A 10 -15.20 -0.93 5.65
C LYS A 10 -14.95 -2.43 5.62
N PRO A 11 -14.64 -3.05 6.77
CA PRO A 11 -14.52 -4.49 6.86
C PRO A 11 -15.87 -5.16 6.59
N ARG A 12 -15.89 -6.19 5.75
CA ARG A 12 -17.09 -6.95 5.39
C ARG A 12 -17.34 -8.16 6.31
N ASN A 13 -16.34 -8.57 7.07
CA ASN A 13 -16.41 -9.71 7.99
C ASN A 13 -15.49 -9.49 9.20
N ALA A 14 -15.54 -10.43 10.16
CA ALA A 14 -14.79 -10.34 11.41
C ALA A 14 -13.27 -10.36 11.19
N SER A 15 -12.77 -11.21 10.28
CA SER A 15 -11.33 -11.31 9.97
C SER A 15 -10.79 -10.02 9.38
N GLN A 16 -11.50 -9.40 8.45
CA GLN A 16 -11.13 -8.08 7.90
C GLN A 16 -11.16 -6.99 8.97
N ARG A 17 -12.12 -7.05 9.91
CA ARG A 17 -12.18 -6.10 11.03
C ARG A 17 -10.98 -6.24 11.95
N MET A 18 -10.59 -7.47 12.26
CA MET A 18 -9.40 -7.74 13.08
C MET A 18 -8.13 -7.26 12.39
N LEU A 19 -7.98 -7.54 11.07
CA LEU A 19 -6.86 -7.07 10.27
C LEU A 19 -6.77 -5.54 10.27
N MET A 20 -7.88 -4.85 10.01
CA MET A 20 -7.91 -3.38 10.03
C MET A 20 -7.58 -2.83 11.42
N HIS A 21 -7.99 -3.51 12.48
CA HIS A 21 -7.66 -3.11 13.85
C HIS A 21 -6.14 -3.18 14.09
N ALA A 22 -5.51 -4.29 13.70
CA ALA A 22 -4.08 -4.46 13.80
C ALA A 22 -3.30 -3.45 12.95
N LEU A 23 -3.75 -3.21 11.70
CA LEU A 23 -3.12 -2.26 10.76
C LEU A 23 -3.21 -0.79 11.21
N ASN A 24 -4.15 -0.46 12.09
CA ASN A 24 -4.33 0.89 12.64
C ASN A 24 -3.84 1.03 14.09
N ALA A 25 -3.28 -0.02 14.67
CA ALA A 25 -2.67 0.07 15.99
C ALA A 25 -1.43 0.98 15.96
N PRO A 26 -1.11 1.66 17.05
CA PRO A 26 0.13 2.41 17.19
C PRO A 26 1.36 1.51 16.93
N VAL A 27 2.41 2.09 16.32
CA VAL A 27 3.60 1.34 15.92
C VAL A 27 4.37 0.74 17.11
N ASP A 28 4.28 1.36 18.28
CA ASP A 28 4.86 0.87 19.52
C ASP A 28 4.07 -0.31 20.13
N GLU A 29 2.78 -0.45 19.79
CA GLU A 29 1.97 -1.59 20.21
C GLU A 29 2.07 -2.74 19.20
N ILE A 30 1.92 -2.47 17.89
CA ILE A 30 1.96 -3.47 16.82
C ILE A 30 2.87 -2.97 15.67
N PRO A 31 4.18 -3.19 15.77
CA PRO A 31 5.12 -2.73 14.74
C PRO A 31 5.09 -3.57 13.45
N LEU A 32 4.56 -4.79 13.51
CA LEU A 32 4.52 -5.71 12.37
C LEU A 32 3.19 -6.48 12.34
N VAL A 33 2.52 -6.46 11.19
CA VAL A 33 1.30 -7.24 10.94
C VAL A 33 1.55 -8.24 9.82
N ILE A 34 1.35 -9.52 10.09
CA ILE A 34 1.42 -10.59 9.09
C ILE A 34 0.00 -11.06 8.77
N ALA A 35 -0.50 -10.70 7.58
CA ALA A 35 -1.82 -11.07 7.11
C ALA A 35 -1.76 -12.34 6.24
N LYS A 36 -2.16 -13.49 6.79
CA LYS A 36 -2.22 -14.77 6.09
C LYS A 36 -3.66 -15.15 5.75
N GLY A 37 -3.90 -15.60 4.52
CA GLY A 37 -5.23 -16.05 4.10
C GLY A 37 -5.32 -16.22 2.58
N PRO A 38 -6.43 -16.80 2.06
CA PRO A 38 -6.62 -17.04 0.63
C PRO A 38 -6.52 -15.77 -0.22
N ALA A 39 -6.26 -15.93 -1.52
CA ALA A 39 -6.32 -14.84 -2.49
C ALA A 39 -7.74 -14.23 -2.55
N GLY A 40 -7.85 -12.96 -2.94
CA GLY A 40 -9.14 -12.29 -3.10
C GLY A 40 -9.86 -11.91 -1.80
N THR A 41 -9.25 -12.10 -0.62
CA THR A 41 -9.87 -11.74 0.67
C THR A 41 -9.69 -10.28 1.06
N GLY A 42 -9.08 -9.46 0.20
CA GLY A 42 -8.93 -8.01 0.39
C GLY A 42 -7.77 -7.57 1.28
N LYS A 43 -6.80 -8.45 1.59
CA LYS A 43 -5.65 -8.13 2.46
C LYS A 43 -4.88 -6.90 1.98
N THR A 44 -4.44 -6.92 0.73
CA THR A 44 -3.66 -5.84 0.11
C THR A 44 -4.46 -4.55 0.02
N MET A 45 -5.73 -4.62 -0.39
CA MET A 45 -6.62 -3.45 -0.46
C MET A 45 -6.80 -2.80 0.92
N LEU A 46 -7.02 -3.59 1.97
CA LEU A 46 -7.17 -3.09 3.33
C LEU A 46 -5.87 -2.46 3.85
N ALA A 47 -4.71 -3.07 3.55
CA ALA A 47 -3.42 -2.52 3.93
C ALA A 47 -3.18 -1.15 3.27
N ILE A 48 -3.47 -1.01 1.97
CA ILE A 48 -3.37 0.27 1.24
C ILE A 48 -4.34 1.31 1.83
N ALA A 49 -5.60 0.93 2.08
CA ALA A 49 -6.59 1.85 2.64
C ALA A 49 -6.23 2.34 4.04
N CYS A 50 -5.69 1.48 4.90
CA CYS A 50 -5.17 1.87 6.21
C CYS A 50 -3.93 2.76 6.07
N GLY A 51 -2.98 2.41 5.21
CA GLY A 51 -1.81 3.24 4.92
C GLY A 51 -2.19 4.64 4.44
N LEU A 52 -3.14 4.78 3.52
CA LEU A 52 -3.65 6.08 3.07
C LEU A 52 -4.31 6.88 4.20
N ALA A 53 -4.97 6.23 5.15
CA ALA A 53 -5.54 6.90 6.31
C ALA A 53 -4.46 7.46 7.25
N HIS A 54 -3.32 6.77 7.37
CA HIS A 54 -2.19 7.19 8.20
C HIS A 54 -1.28 8.24 7.56
N THR A 55 -1.29 8.33 6.22
CA THR A 55 -0.45 9.26 5.46
C THR A 55 -1.27 10.38 4.85
N TYR A 56 -2.00 10.11 3.77
CA TYR A 56 -2.65 11.07 2.92
C TYR A 56 -3.88 11.74 3.56
N ASN A 57 -4.71 11.00 4.30
CA ASN A 57 -5.93 11.54 4.91
C ASN A 57 -5.66 12.59 6.00
N LYS A 58 -4.51 12.52 6.66
CA LYS A 58 -4.10 13.50 7.66
C LYS A 58 -3.69 14.84 7.02
N LEU A 59 -3.17 14.81 5.79
CA LEU A 59 -2.79 16.02 5.03
C LEU A 59 -4.00 16.80 4.51
N SER A 60 -5.11 16.10 4.21
CA SER A 60 -6.34 16.74 3.71
C SER A 60 -7.19 17.38 4.82
N ARG A 61 -6.91 17.08 6.08
CA ARG A 61 -7.50 17.77 7.21
C ARG A 61 -6.62 18.96 7.56
N SER A 62 -7.06 20.17 7.22
CA SER A 62 -6.44 21.45 7.59
C SER A 62 -6.52 21.71 9.10
N SER A 63 -5.91 20.86 9.90
CA SER A 63 -5.60 21.16 11.29
C SER A 63 -4.12 21.56 11.36
N SER A 64 -3.89 22.78 11.82
CA SER A 64 -2.63 23.48 11.98
C SER A 64 -1.63 22.85 12.98
N LYS A 65 -1.65 21.54 13.11
CA LYS A 65 -0.69 20.78 13.91
C LYS A 65 -0.09 19.69 13.04
N TYR A 66 1.10 19.99 12.52
CA TYR A 66 2.07 19.02 12.00
C TYR A 66 2.61 18.11 13.14
N GLU A 67 1.74 17.75 14.09
CA GLU A 67 2.09 16.91 15.21
C GLU A 67 1.73 15.47 14.87
N ASP A 68 2.77 14.66 14.75
CA ASP A 68 2.79 13.19 14.76
C ASP A 68 2.05 12.46 13.63
N ASN A 69 2.46 12.71 12.39
CA ASN A 69 2.34 11.68 11.36
C ASN A 69 3.42 10.64 11.61
N ASP A 70 3.04 9.42 12.02
CA ASP A 70 3.98 8.32 12.18
C ASP A 70 4.66 7.98 10.86
N TYR A 71 4.00 8.27 9.73
CA TYR A 71 4.44 7.94 8.38
C TYR A 71 4.30 9.12 7.42
N ASP A 72 5.32 9.32 6.60
CA ASP A 72 5.35 10.33 5.54
C ASP A 72 4.89 9.77 4.19
N GLN A 73 5.08 8.46 3.98
CA GLN A 73 4.77 7.78 2.73
C GLN A 73 4.30 6.34 2.97
N ILE A 74 3.65 5.78 1.95
CA ILE A 74 3.41 4.34 1.82
C ILE A 74 4.45 3.82 0.84
N LEU A 75 5.20 2.81 1.25
CA LEU A 75 6.11 2.08 0.37
C LEU A 75 5.54 0.67 0.13
N ILE A 76 5.20 0.38 -1.11
CA ILE A 76 4.65 -0.91 -1.50
C ILE A 76 5.71 -1.68 -2.28
N THR A 77 5.95 -2.90 -1.87
CA THR A 77 6.79 -3.83 -2.60
C THR A 77 6.10 -5.18 -2.73
N ARG A 78 6.42 -5.90 -3.80
CA ARG A 78 5.94 -7.25 -4.02
C ARG A 78 7.12 -8.16 -4.27
N SER A 79 7.13 -9.29 -3.57
CA SER A 79 8.06 -10.35 -3.88
C SER A 79 7.55 -11.15 -5.07
N ASN A 80 8.27 -11.08 -6.18
CA ASN A 80 8.00 -11.92 -7.34
C ASN A 80 8.80 -13.21 -7.25
N THR A 81 8.24 -14.31 -7.77
CA THR A 81 8.99 -15.55 -8.08
C THR A 81 9.95 -15.34 -9.23
N ILE A 82 9.82 -14.24 -9.96
CA ILE A 82 10.76 -13.83 -11.01
C ILE A 82 11.99 -13.25 -10.30
N SER A 83 13.14 -13.89 -10.46
CA SER A 83 14.40 -13.43 -9.86
C SER A 83 14.77 -12.05 -10.44
N ASP A 84 15.49 -11.23 -9.66
CA ASP A 84 16.01 -9.93 -10.14
C ASP A 84 16.81 -10.08 -11.45
N ASN A 85 17.39 -11.25 -11.70
CA ASN A 85 18.08 -11.59 -12.96
C ASN A 85 17.09 -11.75 -14.13
N ASP A 86 15.87 -12.22 -13.89
CA ASP A 86 14.86 -12.42 -14.95
C ASP A 86 14.21 -11.12 -15.39
N LEU A 87 14.13 -10.11 -14.53
CA LEU A 87 13.72 -8.75 -14.91
C LEU A 87 14.64 -8.16 -16.00
N GLY A 88 15.94 -8.51 -16.00
CA GLY A 88 16.90 -8.13 -17.03
C GLY A 88 16.62 -8.76 -18.40
N PHE A 89 16.00 -9.96 -18.44
CA PHE A 89 15.69 -10.70 -19.67
C PHE A 89 14.31 -10.43 -20.25
N LEU A 90 13.41 -9.74 -19.55
CA LEU A 90 12.11 -9.37 -20.11
C LEU A 90 12.31 -8.33 -21.21
N PRO A 91 11.64 -8.46 -22.36
CA PRO A 91 11.65 -7.44 -23.40
C PRO A 91 10.89 -6.19 -22.91
N GLY A 92 11.36 -5.02 -23.37
CA GLY A 92 10.75 -3.75 -23.02
C GLY A 92 11.63 -2.85 -22.16
N ASP A 93 11.19 -1.63 -21.94
CA ASP A 93 11.83 -0.69 -21.03
C ASP A 93 11.53 -1.01 -19.57
N LEU A 94 12.10 -0.24 -18.65
CA LEU A 94 11.92 -0.46 -17.20
C LEU A 94 10.46 -0.32 -16.76
N GLU A 95 9.72 0.58 -17.38
CA GLU A 95 8.31 0.87 -17.06
C GLU A 95 7.41 -0.29 -17.53
N GLU A 96 7.65 -0.82 -18.73
CA GLU A 96 6.95 -2.01 -19.22
C GLU A 96 7.22 -3.25 -18.37
N LYS A 97 8.47 -3.45 -17.93
CA LYS A 97 8.86 -4.56 -17.05
C LYS A 97 8.23 -4.46 -15.66
N MET A 98 8.05 -3.24 -15.15
CA MET A 98 7.43 -3.00 -13.85
C MET A 98 5.90 -3.09 -13.88
N SER A 99 5.28 -2.99 -15.05
CA SER A 99 3.82 -2.96 -15.21
C SER A 99 3.10 -4.15 -14.54
N PRO A 100 3.52 -5.42 -14.70
CA PRO A 100 2.87 -6.56 -14.02
C PRO A 100 3.00 -6.53 -12.49
N LEU A 101 4.05 -5.89 -11.98
CA LEU A 101 4.26 -5.71 -10.54
C LEU A 101 3.31 -4.64 -9.98
N VAL A 102 3.10 -3.58 -10.72
CA VAL A 102 2.39 -2.37 -10.31
C VAL A 102 0.87 -2.52 -10.49
N ALA A 103 0.42 -3.18 -11.56
CA ALA A 103 -0.99 -3.27 -11.93
C ALA A 103 -1.93 -3.70 -10.80
N PRO A 104 -1.66 -4.74 -9.99
CA PRO A 104 -2.56 -5.13 -8.91
C PRO A 104 -2.73 -4.05 -7.82
N PHE A 105 -1.71 -3.23 -7.61
CA PHE A 105 -1.78 -2.13 -6.66
C PHE A 105 -2.56 -0.95 -7.22
N MET A 106 -2.40 -0.67 -8.52
CA MET A 106 -3.19 0.36 -9.22
C MET A 106 -4.67 0.02 -9.20
N ASP A 107 -5.06 -1.23 -9.45
CA ASP A 107 -6.45 -1.70 -9.39
C ASP A 107 -7.05 -1.51 -7.99
N ASN A 108 -6.29 -1.85 -6.95
CA ASN A 108 -6.72 -1.62 -5.56
C ASN A 108 -6.88 -0.13 -5.26
N MET A 109 -5.92 0.71 -5.65
CA MET A 109 -5.99 2.15 -5.46
C MET A 109 -7.16 2.76 -6.24
N GLN A 110 -7.40 2.31 -7.48
CA GLN A 110 -8.55 2.75 -8.27
C GLN A 110 -9.87 2.44 -7.56
N THR A 111 -10.01 1.24 -7.01
CA THR A 111 -11.19 0.86 -6.22
C THR A 111 -11.36 1.73 -4.98
N ILE A 112 -10.27 2.02 -4.27
CA ILE A 112 -10.29 2.84 -3.05
C ILE A 112 -10.64 4.30 -3.38
N PHE A 113 -10.03 4.88 -4.42
CA PHE A 113 -10.23 6.28 -4.79
C PHE A 113 -11.55 6.53 -5.53
N ALA A 114 -12.06 5.57 -6.30
CA ALA A 114 -13.36 5.68 -6.94
C ALA A 114 -14.51 5.69 -5.91
N GLY A 115 -14.34 5.01 -4.77
CA GLY A 115 -15.33 4.98 -3.70
C GLY A 115 -16.68 4.42 -4.15
N LYS A 116 -17.77 4.92 -3.55
CA LYS A 116 -19.13 4.44 -3.86
C LYS A 116 -19.69 4.97 -5.18
N GLU A 117 -19.19 6.10 -5.64
CA GLU A 117 -19.68 6.78 -6.83
C GLU A 117 -19.07 6.22 -8.11
N HIS A 118 -18.08 5.31 -7.98
CA HIS A 118 -17.36 4.70 -9.10
C HIS A 118 -16.81 5.72 -10.11
N ASP A 119 -16.42 6.90 -9.64
CA ASP A 119 -15.83 7.95 -10.47
C ASP A 119 -14.36 7.62 -10.79
N LEU A 120 -14.17 6.97 -11.92
CA LEU A 120 -12.85 6.52 -12.39
C LEU A 120 -11.94 7.70 -12.80
N ALA A 121 -12.52 8.80 -13.30
CA ALA A 121 -11.73 9.97 -13.71
C ALA A 121 -11.10 10.65 -12.49
N THR A 122 -11.91 10.92 -11.46
CA THR A 122 -11.42 11.45 -10.19
C THR A 122 -10.46 10.49 -9.50
N ALA A 123 -10.72 9.17 -9.56
CA ALA A 123 -9.82 8.17 -9.01
C ALA A 123 -8.43 8.24 -9.66
N LYS A 124 -8.37 8.31 -10.99
CA LYS A 124 -7.11 8.43 -11.74
C LYS A 124 -6.32 9.68 -11.32
N GLN A 125 -6.96 10.84 -11.29
CA GLN A 125 -6.31 12.09 -10.87
C GLN A 125 -5.72 12.01 -9.46
N GLN A 126 -6.42 11.34 -8.54
CA GLN A 126 -5.95 11.18 -7.17
C GLN A 126 -4.78 10.19 -7.07
N ILE A 127 -4.79 9.11 -7.87
CA ILE A 127 -3.67 8.19 -7.96
C ILE A 127 -2.44 8.91 -8.49
N ASP A 128 -2.58 9.61 -9.62
CA ASP A 128 -1.48 10.39 -10.21
C ASP A 128 -0.90 11.37 -9.18
N PHE A 129 -1.77 12.09 -8.47
CA PHE A 129 -1.35 13.03 -7.44
C PHE A 129 -0.54 12.37 -6.30
N VAL A 130 -1.02 11.24 -5.73
CA VAL A 130 -0.32 10.60 -4.61
C VAL A 130 0.99 9.94 -5.04
N MET A 131 1.07 9.49 -6.29
CA MET A 131 2.30 8.93 -6.86
C MET A 131 3.32 10.03 -7.17
N GLU A 132 2.94 11.10 -7.88
CA GLU A 132 3.82 12.22 -8.23
C GLU A 132 4.36 12.95 -6.99
N ARG A 133 3.55 13.09 -5.95
CA ARG A 133 3.96 13.69 -4.68
C ARG A 133 4.77 12.75 -3.78
N GLY A 134 4.92 11.48 -4.16
CA GLY A 134 5.66 10.49 -3.40
C GLY A 134 4.97 10.01 -2.12
N PHE A 135 3.66 10.27 -1.95
CA PHE A 135 2.90 9.70 -0.83
C PHE A 135 2.72 8.19 -0.96
N VAL A 136 2.70 7.68 -2.19
CA VAL A 136 2.71 6.26 -2.50
C VAL A 136 3.86 5.98 -3.44
N ARG A 137 4.67 4.99 -3.11
CA ARG A 137 5.75 4.47 -3.95
C ARG A 137 5.61 2.98 -4.09
N ILE A 138 5.80 2.48 -5.30
CA ILE A 138 5.80 1.05 -5.61
C ILE A 138 7.18 0.71 -6.15
N GLU A 139 7.91 -0.14 -5.45
CA GLU A 139 9.29 -0.48 -5.80
C GLU A 139 9.49 -1.99 -5.75
N ALA A 140 10.33 -2.54 -6.62
CA ALA A 140 10.72 -3.93 -6.53
C ALA A 140 11.64 -4.16 -5.30
N VAL A 141 11.57 -5.36 -4.70
CA VAL A 141 12.33 -5.71 -3.48
C VAL A 141 13.83 -5.47 -3.65
N GLY A 142 14.38 -5.77 -4.84
CA GLY A 142 15.80 -5.57 -5.14
C GLY A 142 16.26 -4.12 -5.00
N TYR A 143 15.39 -3.15 -5.29
CA TYR A 143 15.70 -1.72 -5.16
C TYR A 143 15.65 -1.19 -3.72
N LEU A 144 15.15 -1.99 -2.78
CA LEU A 144 15.15 -1.63 -1.36
C LEU A 144 16.46 -1.97 -0.65
N ARG A 145 17.31 -2.77 -1.28
CA ARG A 145 18.60 -3.17 -0.70
C ARG A 145 19.52 -1.97 -0.51
N GLY A 146 20.10 -1.85 0.68
CA GLY A 146 21.04 -0.77 1.02
C GLY A 146 20.39 0.62 1.20
N ARG A 147 19.06 0.72 1.17
CA ARG A 147 18.35 1.98 1.42
C ARG A 147 17.83 2.05 2.85
N SER A 148 17.94 3.21 3.46
CA SER A 148 17.26 3.49 4.72
C SER A 148 15.79 3.81 4.44
N ILE A 149 14.90 2.97 4.96
CA ILE A 149 13.45 3.17 4.89
C ILE A 149 13.04 3.78 6.22
N SER A 150 12.81 5.09 6.24
CA SER A 150 12.36 5.81 7.44
C SER A 150 10.95 6.34 7.25
N ARG A 151 10.18 6.46 8.33
CA ARG A 151 8.84 7.05 8.39
C ARG A 151 7.91 6.57 7.26
N SER A 152 7.99 5.27 6.93
CA SER A 152 7.24 4.66 5.83
C SER A 152 6.28 3.60 6.35
N TYR A 153 5.04 3.64 5.89
CA TYR A 153 4.10 2.55 6.04
C TYR A 153 4.44 1.50 4.97
N LEU A 154 5.21 0.49 5.37
CA LEU A 154 5.72 -0.53 4.43
C LEU A 154 4.70 -1.66 4.23
N ILE A 155 4.37 -1.93 2.97
CA ILE A 155 3.53 -3.06 2.56
C ILE A 155 4.37 -4.01 1.72
N VAL A 156 4.55 -5.24 2.20
CA VAL A 156 5.21 -6.32 1.47
C VAL A 156 4.16 -7.32 1.03
N ASP A 157 3.80 -7.29 -0.25
CA ASP A 157 2.84 -8.24 -0.83
C ASP A 157 3.55 -9.52 -1.28
N GLU A 158 2.84 -10.66 -1.25
CA GLU A 158 3.36 -11.99 -1.58
C GLU A 158 4.66 -12.34 -0.82
N ALA A 159 4.73 -11.92 0.45
CA ALA A 159 5.95 -12.07 1.29
C ALA A 159 6.44 -13.52 1.44
N GLN A 160 5.56 -14.52 1.20
CA GLN A 160 5.96 -15.94 1.22
C GLN A 160 6.96 -16.30 0.12
N ASN A 161 7.10 -15.47 -0.91
CA ASN A 161 8.06 -15.66 -1.99
C ASN A 161 9.45 -15.06 -1.68
N LEU A 162 9.61 -14.39 -0.54
CA LEU A 162 10.92 -13.91 -0.09
C LEU A 162 11.78 -15.11 0.33
N THR A 163 13.01 -15.15 -0.17
CA THR A 163 14.01 -16.13 0.23
C THR A 163 14.93 -15.54 1.29
N VAL A 164 15.32 -16.37 2.25
CA VAL A 164 16.40 -16.05 3.18
C VAL A 164 17.72 -16.40 2.45
N ASN A 165 18.47 -15.37 2.10
CA ASN A 165 19.84 -15.52 1.56
C ASN A 165 20.85 -15.22 2.65
#